data_3507ac3ef41222ce88c02351414b1b74
#
_entry.id   3507ac3ef41222ce88c02351414b1b74
#
_cell.length_a   1.000
_cell.length_b   1.000
_cell.length_c   1.000
_cell.angle_alpha   90.00
_cell.angle_beta   90.00
_cell.angle_gamma   90.00
#
_symmetry.space_group_name_H-M   'P 1'
#
loop_
_entity.id
_entity.type
_entity.pdbx_description
1 polymer ?
#
loop_
_entity_poly.entity_id
_entity_poly.type
_entity_poly.pdbx_seq_one_letter_code
_entity_poly.pdbx_strand_id
1 'polypeptide(L)'
;MEEAEKMPVVILSLHQKWWKKMAAGEKVLELRKTKPQCKAPFRVLVYVTGGVGIVGEFICPEVLGIKNFEEAERKSKVPAHDIHNYAAGSRNKVYGWEVSTVREYEKPLTLETLGIKRAPQSWQYVR
;
A
#
# COMPACT_ATOMS: atom_id res chain seq x y z
N MET A 1 18.28 -7.38 8.31
CA MET A 1 19.02 -6.40 7.48
C MET A 1 19.20 -6.90 6.07
N GLU A 2 19.97 -7.93 5.87
CA GLU A 2 20.17 -8.48 4.54
C GLU A 2 18.88 -8.94 3.86
N GLU A 3 17.98 -9.53 4.63
CA GLU A 3 16.70 -9.98 4.08
C GLU A 3 15.84 -8.81 3.59
N ALA A 4 15.81 -7.72 4.35
CA ALA A 4 15.06 -6.54 3.96
C ALA A 4 15.62 -5.93 2.68
N GLU A 5 16.94 -5.92 2.53
CA GLU A 5 17.60 -5.40 1.34
C GLU A 5 17.31 -6.25 0.10
N LYS A 6 17.04 -7.54 0.31
CA LYS A 6 16.75 -8.47 -0.78
C LYS A 6 15.28 -8.54 -1.13
N MET A 7 14.43 -7.94 -0.33
CA MET A 7 13.00 -7.94 -0.63
C MET A 7 12.71 -7.15 -1.89
N PRO A 8 11.77 -7.63 -2.71
CA PRO A 8 11.26 -6.80 -3.80
C PRO A 8 10.70 -5.51 -3.23
N VAL A 9 10.72 -4.45 -4.05
CA VAL A 9 10.24 -3.13 -3.65
C VAL A 9 9.22 -2.64 -4.64
N VAL A 10 8.10 -2.15 -4.12
CA VAL A 10 7.09 -1.48 -4.93
C VAL A 10 6.83 -0.10 -4.33
N ILE A 11 6.28 0.80 -5.15
CA ILE A 11 5.84 2.10 -4.67
C ILE A 11 4.33 2.21 -4.88
N LEU A 12 3.64 2.69 -3.86
CA LEU A 12 2.19 2.76 -3.80
C LEU A 12 1.76 4.21 -3.61
N SER A 13 0.85 4.69 -4.44
CA SER A 13 0.27 6.03 -4.27
C SER A 13 -0.90 5.93 -3.29
N LEU A 14 -0.93 6.84 -2.34
CA LEU A 14 -1.90 6.80 -1.25
C LEU A 14 -2.30 8.22 -0.84
N HIS A 15 -3.56 8.42 -0.46
CA HIS A 15 -3.98 9.69 0.11
C HIS A 15 -3.44 9.81 1.53
N GLN A 16 -3.12 11.05 1.92
CA GLN A 16 -2.55 11.33 3.24
C GLN A 16 -3.42 10.80 4.38
N LYS A 17 -4.72 10.85 4.23
CA LYS A 17 -5.68 10.32 5.21
C LYS A 17 -5.40 8.86 5.57
N TRP A 18 -5.12 8.03 4.57
CA TRP A 18 -4.83 6.61 4.80
C TRP A 18 -3.43 6.39 5.35
N TRP A 19 -2.47 7.16 4.86
CA TRP A 19 -1.11 7.08 5.40
C TRP A 19 -1.08 7.39 6.88
N LYS A 20 -1.80 8.44 7.30
CA LYS A 20 -1.86 8.79 8.72
C LYS A 20 -2.40 7.65 9.57
N LYS A 21 -3.40 6.94 9.07
CA LYS A 21 -3.96 5.80 9.78
C LYS A 21 -3.00 4.61 9.83
N MET A 22 -2.21 4.41 8.78
CA MET A 22 -1.15 3.38 8.79
C MET A 22 -0.07 3.73 9.79
N ALA A 23 0.40 4.97 9.77
CA ALA A 23 1.45 5.43 10.68
C ALA A 23 1.01 5.37 12.14
N ALA A 24 -0.28 5.58 12.39
CA ALA A 24 -0.85 5.48 13.74
C ALA A 24 -1.12 4.04 14.18
N GLY A 25 -0.92 3.07 13.29
CA GLY A 25 -1.19 1.65 13.59
C GLY A 25 -2.66 1.26 13.51
N GLU A 26 -3.52 2.15 13.03
CA GLU A 26 -4.96 1.89 12.94
C GLU A 26 -5.34 1.12 11.69
N LYS A 27 -4.68 1.41 10.56
CA LYS A 27 -4.94 0.76 9.29
C LYS A 27 -3.87 -0.31 9.06
N VAL A 28 -4.30 -1.57 9.06
CA VAL A 28 -3.38 -2.71 8.91
C VAL A 28 -3.64 -3.52 7.64
N LEU A 29 -4.46 -2.98 6.74
CA LEU A 29 -4.77 -3.63 5.47
C LEU A 29 -5.00 -2.55 4.42
N GLU A 30 -4.32 -2.68 3.28
CA GLU A 30 -4.53 -1.81 2.13
C GLU A 30 -5.27 -2.58 1.04
N LEU A 31 -6.29 -1.98 0.45
CA LEU A 31 -7.13 -2.65 -0.54
C LEU A 31 -6.79 -2.16 -1.93
N ARG A 32 -6.52 -3.11 -2.83
CA ARG A 32 -6.20 -2.82 -4.23
C ARG A 32 -6.86 -3.84 -5.15
N LYS A 33 -7.09 -3.44 -6.40
CA LYS A 33 -7.69 -4.32 -7.40
C LYS A 33 -6.69 -5.29 -7.99
N THR A 34 -5.40 -5.00 -7.83
CA THR A 34 -4.32 -5.83 -8.34
C THR A 34 -3.28 -6.06 -7.26
N LYS A 35 -2.37 -6.96 -7.53
CA LYS A 35 -1.27 -7.28 -6.61
C LYS A 35 0.02 -7.47 -7.39
N PRO A 36 1.18 -7.24 -6.75
CA PRO A 36 2.45 -7.55 -7.38
C PRO A 36 2.59 -9.04 -7.65
N GLN A 37 3.32 -9.39 -8.69
CA GLN A 37 3.66 -10.77 -8.99
C GLN A 37 4.90 -11.24 -8.23
N CYS A 38 5.59 -10.32 -7.56
CA CYS A 38 6.75 -10.67 -6.77
C CYS A 38 6.35 -11.44 -5.51
N LYS A 39 7.33 -12.14 -4.95
CA LYS A 39 7.11 -12.98 -3.77
C LYS A 39 7.06 -12.13 -2.51
N ALA A 40 6.07 -12.38 -1.66
CA ALA A 40 6.01 -11.78 -0.33
C ALA A 40 7.02 -12.47 0.59
N PRO A 41 7.55 -11.76 1.61
CA PRO A 41 7.28 -10.38 1.91
C PRO A 41 7.97 -9.41 0.94
N PHE A 42 7.39 -8.22 0.79
CA PHE A 42 8.02 -7.19 -0.01
C PHE A 42 7.85 -5.82 0.67
N ARG A 43 8.73 -4.89 0.30
CA ARG A 43 8.70 -3.53 0.84
C ARG A 43 7.80 -2.66 -0.02
N VAL A 44 7.02 -1.83 0.64
CA VAL A 44 6.13 -0.89 -0.04
C VAL A 44 6.52 0.52 0.36
N LEU A 45 7.00 1.30 -0.60
CA LEU A 45 7.27 2.72 -0.39
C LEU A 45 5.96 3.47 -0.62
N VAL A 46 5.63 4.39 0.27
CA VAL A 46 4.36 5.09 0.21
C VAL A 46 4.56 6.51 -0.32
N TYR A 47 4.01 6.77 -1.49
CA TYR A 47 3.96 8.10 -2.07
C TYR A 47 2.61 8.73 -1.73
N VAL A 48 2.63 9.85 -0.99
CA VAL A 48 1.41 10.58 -0.67
C VAL A 48 1.11 11.55 -1.79
N THR A 49 -0.09 11.43 -2.36
CA THR A 49 -0.54 12.24 -3.49
C THR A 49 -0.64 13.72 -3.13
N GLY A 50 -0.68 14.58 -4.18
CA GLY A 50 -0.73 16.03 -3.98
C GLY A 50 0.64 16.67 -3.87
N GLY A 51 1.68 16.00 -4.37
CA GLY A 51 3.04 16.56 -4.39
C GLY A 51 3.79 16.46 -3.07
N VAL A 52 3.28 15.67 -2.12
CA VAL A 52 3.93 15.52 -0.81
C VAL A 52 5.23 14.72 -0.91
N GLY A 53 5.23 13.65 -1.69
CA GLY A 53 6.41 12.82 -1.87
C GLY A 53 6.32 11.47 -1.19
N ILE A 54 7.45 10.77 -1.13
CA ILE A 54 7.55 9.44 -0.52
C ILE A 54 7.79 9.63 0.97
N VAL A 55 6.77 9.36 1.77
CA VAL A 55 6.74 9.73 3.19
C VAL A 55 7.19 8.62 4.13
N GLY A 56 7.25 7.40 3.64
CA GLY A 56 7.62 6.26 4.47
C GLY A 56 7.47 4.96 3.74
N GLU A 57 7.45 3.87 4.49
CA GLU A 57 7.35 2.53 3.94
C GLU A 57 6.70 1.58 4.91
N PHE A 58 6.28 0.43 4.42
CA PHE A 58 5.86 -0.69 5.27
C PHE A 58 6.29 -2.00 4.62
N ILE A 59 6.22 -3.06 5.39
CA ILE A 59 6.46 -4.41 4.87
C ILE A 59 5.09 -5.04 4.66
N CYS A 60 4.89 -5.63 3.49
CA CYS A 60 3.70 -6.43 3.21
C CYS A 60 4.08 -7.90 3.34
N PRO A 61 3.71 -8.54 4.46
CA PRO A 61 4.08 -9.96 4.65
C PRO A 61 3.26 -10.90 3.78
N GLU A 62 2.06 -10.50 3.39
CA GLU A 62 1.19 -11.35 2.60
C GLU A 62 0.10 -10.53 1.92
N VAL A 63 -0.30 -10.96 0.73
CA VAL A 63 -1.45 -10.40 0.02
C VAL A 63 -2.55 -11.46 -0.01
N LEU A 64 -3.75 -11.07 0.39
CA LEU A 64 -4.91 -11.96 0.50
C LEU A 64 -6.00 -11.55 -0.47
N GLY A 65 -6.69 -12.52 -1.05
CA GLY A 65 -7.95 -12.24 -1.74
C GLY A 65 -9.01 -11.95 -0.69
N ILE A 66 -9.71 -10.83 -0.80
CA ILE A 66 -10.69 -10.43 0.20
C ILE A 66 -12.03 -11.09 -0.10
N LYS A 67 -12.57 -11.79 0.92
CA LYS A 67 -13.88 -12.43 0.84
C LYS A 67 -14.83 -11.91 1.90
N ASN A 68 -14.33 -11.56 3.07
CA ASN A 68 -15.12 -11.03 4.17
C ASN A 68 -14.93 -9.51 4.23
N PHE A 69 -15.92 -8.76 3.74
CA PHE A 69 -15.81 -7.31 3.63
C PHE A 69 -15.97 -6.59 4.97
N GLU A 70 -16.67 -7.19 5.92
CA GLU A 70 -16.79 -6.63 7.26
C GLU A 70 -15.45 -6.69 8.00
N GLU A 71 -14.74 -7.80 7.86
CA GLU A 71 -13.40 -7.92 8.43
C GLU A 71 -12.44 -6.96 7.73
N ALA A 72 -12.55 -6.85 6.41
CA ALA A 72 -11.73 -5.92 5.64
C ALA A 72 -11.98 -4.47 6.07
N GLU A 73 -13.24 -4.11 6.39
CA GLU A 73 -13.57 -2.78 6.89
C GLU A 73 -12.81 -2.49 8.19
N ARG A 74 -12.82 -3.42 9.14
CA ARG A 74 -12.15 -3.22 10.42
C ARG A 74 -10.65 -2.99 10.25
N LYS A 75 -10.02 -3.75 9.37
CA LYS A 75 -8.57 -3.70 9.17
C LYS A 75 -8.12 -2.58 8.26
N SER A 76 -8.90 -2.24 7.25
CA SER A 76 -8.55 -1.22 6.26
C SER A 76 -9.05 0.17 6.64
N LYS A 77 -10.07 0.24 7.49
CA LYS A 77 -10.79 1.47 7.85
C LYS A 77 -11.62 2.03 6.69
N VAL A 78 -11.82 1.25 5.65
CA VAL A 78 -12.69 1.62 4.53
C VAL A 78 -14.06 0.99 4.78
N PRO A 79 -15.17 1.77 4.73
CA PRO A 79 -16.50 1.22 4.96
C PRO A 79 -16.83 0.07 4.01
N ALA A 80 -17.51 -0.94 4.51
CA ALA A 80 -17.81 -2.15 3.72
C ALA A 80 -18.54 -1.84 2.43
N HIS A 81 -19.50 -0.88 2.43
CA HIS A 81 -20.21 -0.56 1.20
C HIS A 81 -19.30 0.09 0.14
N ASP A 82 -18.27 0.82 0.57
CA ASP A 82 -17.28 1.37 -0.36
C ASP A 82 -16.42 0.26 -0.93
N ILE A 83 -16.12 -0.76 -0.12
CA ILE A 83 -15.37 -1.92 -0.59
C ILE A 83 -16.20 -2.68 -1.63
N HIS A 84 -17.50 -2.85 -1.40
CA HIS A 84 -18.41 -3.48 -2.36
C HIS A 84 -18.42 -2.72 -3.68
N ASN A 85 -18.53 -1.40 -3.63
CA ASN A 85 -18.53 -0.57 -4.83
C ASN A 85 -17.20 -0.66 -5.58
N TYR A 86 -16.13 -0.66 -4.84
CA TYR A 86 -14.77 -0.78 -5.40
C TYR A 86 -14.60 -2.14 -6.10
N ALA A 87 -15.03 -3.22 -5.42
CA ALA A 87 -14.92 -4.57 -5.95
C ALA A 87 -15.75 -4.75 -7.23
N ALA A 88 -16.95 -4.16 -7.29
CA ALA A 88 -17.82 -4.25 -8.46
C ALA A 88 -17.12 -3.74 -9.73
N GLY A 89 -16.28 -2.73 -9.60
CA GLY A 89 -15.53 -2.20 -10.74
C GLY A 89 -14.39 -3.12 -11.22
N SER A 90 -14.14 -4.23 -10.53
CA SER A 90 -13.06 -5.16 -10.87
C SER A 90 -13.53 -6.62 -10.80
N ARG A 91 -14.78 -6.86 -11.24
CA ARG A 91 -15.39 -8.20 -11.24
C ARG A 91 -15.40 -8.82 -9.83
N ASN A 92 -15.69 -8.00 -8.85
CA ASN A 92 -15.77 -8.39 -7.44
C ASN A 92 -14.45 -8.92 -6.86
N LYS A 93 -13.32 -8.56 -7.46
CA LYS A 93 -12.01 -8.94 -6.95
C LYS A 93 -11.34 -7.77 -6.24
N VAL A 94 -10.96 -7.99 -5.00
CA VAL A 94 -10.17 -7.04 -4.21
C VAL A 94 -9.11 -7.82 -3.48
N TYR A 95 -7.90 -7.29 -3.47
CA TYR A 95 -6.79 -7.86 -2.73
C TYR A 95 -6.49 -6.99 -1.52
N GLY A 96 -6.19 -7.64 -0.42
CA GLY A 96 -5.74 -6.99 0.80
C GLY A 96 -4.24 -7.17 0.96
N TRP A 97 -3.52 -6.06 0.97
CA TRP A 97 -2.09 -6.07 1.24
C TRP A 97 -1.94 -5.83 2.74
N GLU A 98 -1.43 -6.82 3.45
CA GLU A 98 -1.21 -6.66 4.87
C GLU A 98 -0.14 -5.60 5.12
N VAL A 99 -0.36 -4.78 6.17
CA VAL A 99 0.54 -3.68 6.50
C VAL A 99 1.22 -3.99 7.82
N SER A 100 2.54 -4.11 7.80
CA SER A 100 3.32 -4.33 9.01
C SER A 100 4.59 -3.49 8.97
N THR A 101 5.23 -3.33 10.13
CA THR A 101 6.53 -2.66 10.23
C THR A 101 6.53 -1.32 9.52
N VAL A 102 5.58 -0.46 9.88
CA VAL A 102 5.45 0.87 9.27
C VAL A 102 6.57 1.76 9.76
N ARG A 103 7.23 2.44 8.82
CA ARG A 103 8.30 3.36 9.13
C ARG A 103 8.05 4.69 8.42
N GLU A 104 7.88 5.75 9.19
CA GLU A 104 7.73 7.10 8.65
C GLU A 104 9.10 7.73 8.50
N TYR A 105 9.36 8.34 7.33
CA TYR A 105 10.64 9.00 7.10
C TYR A 105 10.65 10.38 7.77
N GLU A 106 11.82 10.78 8.22
CA GLU A 106 11.99 12.11 8.81
C GLU A 106 11.66 13.21 7.81
N LYS A 107 12.05 13.02 6.56
CA LYS A 107 11.73 13.93 5.45
C LYS A 107 11.26 13.14 4.25
N PRO A 108 10.24 13.61 3.53
CA PRO A 108 9.82 12.93 2.32
C PRO A 108 10.94 12.88 1.27
N LEU A 109 11.00 11.76 0.56
CA LEU A 109 11.90 11.60 -0.58
C LEU A 109 11.15 11.98 -1.85
N THR A 110 11.89 12.43 -2.85
CA THR A 110 11.30 12.75 -4.14
C THR A 110 11.27 11.50 -5.03
N LEU A 111 10.39 11.51 -6.01
CA LEU A 111 10.35 10.43 -7.01
C LEU A 111 11.66 10.36 -7.78
N GLU A 112 12.30 11.51 -8.02
CA GLU A 112 13.59 11.56 -8.71
C GLU A 112 14.65 10.72 -8.03
N THR A 113 14.62 10.66 -6.69
CA THR A 113 15.56 9.85 -5.92
C THR A 113 15.53 8.39 -6.36
N LEU A 114 14.37 7.93 -6.82
CA LEU A 114 14.19 6.56 -7.29
C LEU A 114 14.22 6.44 -8.82
N GLY A 115 14.50 7.53 -9.52
CA GLY A 115 14.49 7.55 -10.98
C GLY A 115 13.08 7.43 -11.57
N ILE A 116 12.07 7.80 -10.81
CA ILE A 116 10.67 7.72 -11.25
C ILE A 116 10.21 9.10 -11.69
N LYS A 117 9.67 9.18 -12.90
CA LYS A 117 9.22 10.47 -13.48
C LYS A 117 7.83 10.86 -13.02
N ARG A 118 6.96 9.89 -12.78
CA ARG A 118 5.58 10.14 -12.38
C ARG A 118 5.18 9.19 -11.28
N ALA A 119 4.35 9.67 -10.37
CA ALA A 119 3.75 8.82 -9.35
C ALA A 119 2.87 7.77 -10.05
N PRO A 120 2.85 6.52 -9.56
CA PRO A 120 1.96 5.51 -10.13
C PRO A 120 0.51 5.88 -9.87
N GLN A 121 -0.39 5.44 -10.75
CA GLN A 121 -1.82 5.64 -10.53
C GLN A 121 -2.30 4.77 -9.37
N SER A 122 -1.70 3.61 -9.20
CA SER A 122 -1.98 2.72 -8.08
C SER A 122 -0.65 2.31 -7.43
N TRP A 123 0.09 1.45 -8.08
CA TRP A 123 1.41 1.03 -7.61
C TRP A 123 2.26 0.59 -8.81
N GLN A 124 3.57 0.49 -8.60
CA GLN A 124 4.49 -0.03 -9.61
C GLN A 124 5.74 -0.59 -8.93
N TYR A 125 6.49 -1.39 -9.66
CA TYR A 125 7.75 -1.91 -9.17
C TYR A 125 8.80 -0.81 -9.12
N VAL A 126 9.68 -0.90 -8.14
CA VAL A 126 10.86 -0.03 -8.03
C VAL A 126 12.07 -0.87 -8.44
N ARG A 127 12.84 -0.35 -9.36
CA ARG A 127 13.99 -1.06 -9.90
C ARG A 127 15.31 -0.38 -9.59
#